data_767fd8ac91e8d0920c74137a5c71de31
#
_entry.id   767fd8ac91e8d0920c74137a5c71de31
#
_cell.length_a   1.000
_cell.length_b   1.000
_cell.length_c   1.000
_cell.angle_alpha   90.00
_cell.angle_beta   90.00
_cell.angle_gamma   90.00
#
_symmetry.space_group_name_H-M   'P 1'
#
loop_
_entity.id
_entity.type
_entity.pdbx_description
1 polymer ?
#
loop_
_entity_poly.entity_id
_entity_poly.type
_entity_poly.pdbx_seq_one_letter_code
_entity_poly.pdbx_strand_id
1 'polypeptide(L)' 'DCILSFFTVNRIAPRSKDEGLHIDFPLNTLPATRPSFPLVANGIWFLDDFTVTNGVTRCIPGSHHRLTEKPYPGYRLF' A
#
# COMPACT_ATOMS: atom_id res chain seq x y z
N ASP A 1 1.25 -15.02 16.06
CA ASP A 1 0.23 -15.61 15.17
C ASP A 1 -0.44 -14.55 14.33
N CYS A 2 -0.79 -14.91 13.09
CA CYS A 2 -1.52 -14.04 12.17
C CYS A 2 -2.89 -14.60 11.91
N ILE A 3 -3.85 -13.71 11.73
CA ILE A 3 -5.19 -14.08 11.30
C ILE A 3 -5.49 -13.43 9.95
N LEU A 4 -6.25 -14.10 9.13
CA LEU A 4 -6.74 -13.52 7.89
C LEU A 4 -7.82 -12.50 8.23
N SER A 5 -7.54 -11.23 7.97
CA SER A 5 -8.43 -10.13 8.28
C SER A 5 -9.46 -9.89 7.18
N PHE A 6 -9.01 -9.95 5.92
CA PHE A 6 -9.90 -9.86 4.77
C PHE A 6 -9.25 -10.50 3.54
N PHE A 7 -10.09 -10.83 2.58
CA PHE A 7 -9.66 -11.34 1.28
C PHE A 7 -10.57 -10.75 0.21
N THR A 8 -9.97 -10.19 -0.82
CA THR A 8 -10.73 -9.50 -1.87
C THR A 8 -10.07 -9.67 -3.22
N VAL A 9 -10.84 -9.45 -4.28
CA VAL A 9 -10.35 -9.43 -5.66
C VAL A 9 -10.53 -8.02 -6.20
N ASN A 10 -9.46 -7.46 -6.74
CA ASN A 10 -9.48 -6.16 -7.37
C ASN A 10 -9.35 -6.31 -8.88
N ARG A 11 -10.27 -5.71 -9.61
CA ARG A 11 -10.21 -5.62 -11.06
C ARG A 11 -10.11 -4.17 -11.47
N ILE A 12 -9.05 -3.84 -12.18
CA ILE A 12 -8.81 -2.49 -12.68
C ILE A 12 -9.32 -2.42 -14.11
N ALA A 13 -10.29 -1.55 -14.35
CA ALA A 13 -10.83 -1.33 -15.67
C ALA A 13 -9.91 -0.43 -16.52
N PRO A 14 -9.95 -0.53 -17.87
CA PRO A 14 -9.23 0.39 -18.71
C PRO A 14 -9.58 1.85 -18.42
N ARG A 15 -8.58 2.73 -18.45
CA ARG A 15 -8.72 4.17 -18.16
C ARG A 15 -9.17 4.52 -16.74
N SER A 16 -9.02 3.60 -15.80
CA SER A 16 -9.19 3.91 -14.39
C SER A 16 -8.17 4.95 -13.95
N LYS A 17 -8.60 5.83 -13.05
CA LYS A 17 -7.68 6.84 -12.48
C LYS A 17 -6.73 6.19 -11.50
N ASP A 18 -5.52 6.71 -11.43
CA ASP A 18 -4.57 6.33 -10.39
C ASP A 18 -5.08 6.72 -9.02
N GLU A 19 -4.92 5.84 -8.06
CA GLU A 19 -5.09 6.19 -6.66
C GLU A 19 -3.84 6.92 -6.16
N GLY A 20 -4.06 7.90 -5.29
CA GLY A 20 -2.95 8.59 -4.63
C GLY A 20 -2.23 7.70 -3.62
N LEU A 21 -1.06 8.12 -3.23
CA LEU A 21 -0.35 7.47 -2.13
C LEU A 21 -1.16 7.59 -0.85
N HIS A 22 -1.32 6.48 -0.16
CA HIS A 22 -2.08 6.40 1.08
C HIS A 22 -1.49 5.34 2.01
N ILE A 23 -1.97 5.35 3.22
CA ILE A 23 -1.71 4.31 4.22
C ILE A 23 -3.03 3.59 4.45
N ASP A 24 -3.00 2.27 4.42
CA ASP A 24 -4.18 1.45 4.57
C ASP A 24 -4.72 1.46 6.01
N PHE A 25 -6.01 1.19 6.12
CA PHE A 25 -6.66 0.93 7.40
C PHE A 25 -6.04 -0.31 8.09
N PRO A 26 -5.86 -0.35 9.40
CA PRO A 26 -6.23 0.68 10.37
C PRO A 26 -5.15 1.74 10.64
N LEU A 27 -3.99 1.64 10.04
CA LEU A 27 -2.85 2.52 10.32
C LEU A 27 -3.15 3.98 10.00
N ASN A 28 -3.96 4.24 8.99
CA ASN A 28 -4.38 5.59 8.61
C ASN A 28 -5.26 6.28 9.69
N THR A 29 -5.78 5.53 10.64
CA THR A 29 -6.60 6.05 11.75
C THR A 29 -5.82 6.24 13.05
N LEU A 30 -4.58 5.76 13.11
CA LEU A 30 -3.76 5.84 14.30
C LEU A 30 -3.13 7.23 14.44
N PRO A 31 -2.86 7.67 15.69
CA PRO A 31 -2.11 8.90 15.91
C PRO A 31 -0.67 8.75 15.34
N ALA A 32 0.06 9.86 15.32
CA ALA A 32 1.42 9.90 14.79
C ALA A 32 2.37 8.88 15.46
N THR A 33 2.13 8.56 16.73
CA THR A 33 2.90 7.52 17.41
C THR A 33 2.36 6.15 17.05
N ARG A 34 3.18 5.34 16.43
CA ARG A 34 2.85 3.98 15.98
C ARG A 34 3.74 2.96 16.68
N PRO A 35 3.25 1.71 16.85
CA PRO A 35 4.12 0.67 17.40
C PRO A 35 5.30 0.38 16.46
N SER A 36 6.39 -0.10 17.04
CA SER A 36 7.59 -0.46 16.29
C SER A 36 7.48 -1.81 15.56
N PHE A 37 6.41 -2.53 15.77
CA PHE A 37 6.14 -3.81 15.13
C PHE A 37 4.99 -3.69 14.11
N PRO A 38 4.97 -4.55 13.08
CA PRO A 38 3.89 -4.54 12.09
C PRO A 38 2.55 -4.93 12.70
N LEU A 39 1.50 -4.19 12.36
CA LEU A 39 0.12 -4.52 12.74
C LEU A 39 -0.61 -5.27 11.64
N VAL A 40 -0.29 -4.96 10.38
CA VAL A 40 -0.95 -5.52 9.21
C VAL A 40 0.11 -5.82 8.15
N ALA A 41 -0.08 -6.91 7.45
CA ALA A 41 0.67 -7.23 6.24
C ALA A 41 -0.31 -7.59 5.13
N ASN A 42 -0.14 -6.99 3.96
CA ASN A 42 -0.94 -7.27 2.79
C ASN A 42 -0.12 -8.07 1.77
N GLY A 43 -0.69 -9.16 1.30
CA GLY A 43 -0.14 -9.91 0.19
C GLY A 43 -0.97 -9.66 -1.07
N ILE A 44 -0.32 -9.37 -2.18
CA ILE A 44 -0.99 -9.17 -3.46
C ILE A 44 -0.58 -10.30 -4.40
N TRP A 45 -1.58 -11.04 -4.87
CA TRP A 45 -1.39 -12.15 -5.82
C TRP A 45 -1.76 -11.67 -7.21
N PHE A 46 -0.81 -11.76 -8.12
CA PHE A 46 -1.01 -11.31 -9.49
C PHE A 46 -1.68 -12.41 -10.30
N LEU A 47 -2.82 -12.09 -10.89
CA LEU A 47 -3.49 -12.97 -11.83
C LEU A 47 -3.05 -12.68 -13.26
N ASP A 48 -2.58 -11.45 -13.51
CA ASP A 48 -1.98 -11.02 -14.76
C ASP A 48 -0.63 -10.35 -14.48
N ASP A 49 0.21 -10.25 -15.49
CA ASP A 49 1.50 -9.59 -15.35
C ASP A 49 1.32 -8.09 -15.05
N PHE A 50 2.01 -7.59 -14.05
CA PHE A 50 2.07 -6.16 -13.79
C PHE A 50 3.03 -5.49 -14.77
N THR A 51 2.54 -4.43 -15.40
CA THR A 51 3.33 -3.57 -16.28
C THR A 51 3.12 -2.10 -15.88
N VAL A 52 3.97 -1.24 -16.38
CA VAL A 52 3.87 0.20 -16.07
C VAL A 52 2.60 0.85 -16.62
N THR A 53 1.85 0.15 -17.46
CA THR A 53 0.68 0.69 -18.14
C THR A 53 -0.64 0.04 -17.74
N ASN A 54 -0.64 -0.98 -16.89
CA ASN A 54 -1.85 -1.74 -16.56
C ASN A 54 -2.31 -1.61 -15.11
N GLY A 55 -1.94 -0.53 -14.45
CA GLY A 55 -2.40 -0.28 -13.09
C GLY A 55 -1.57 -0.98 -12.02
N VAL A 56 -0.28 -1.13 -12.25
CA VAL A 56 0.63 -1.71 -11.26
C VAL A 56 0.57 -0.97 -9.92
N THR A 57 0.55 -1.72 -8.84
CA THR A 57 0.69 -1.15 -7.50
C THR A 57 2.09 -0.57 -7.31
N ARG A 58 2.14 0.66 -6.84
CA ARG A 58 3.39 1.35 -6.56
C ARG A 58 3.56 1.54 -5.07
N CYS A 59 4.78 1.41 -4.59
CA CYS A 59 5.07 1.59 -3.17
C CYS A 59 6.36 2.39 -2.97
N ILE A 60 6.49 2.95 -1.78
CA ILE A 60 7.72 3.61 -1.34
C ILE A 60 8.42 2.66 -0.37
N PRO A 61 9.52 2.02 -0.77
CA PRO A 61 10.23 1.08 0.11
C PRO A 61 10.64 1.75 1.41
N GLY A 62 10.46 1.04 2.51
CA GLY A 62 10.80 1.55 3.85
C GLY A 62 9.80 2.54 4.43
N SER A 63 8.75 2.91 3.70
CA SER A 63 7.77 3.89 4.18
C SER A 63 6.97 3.42 5.40
N HIS A 64 6.90 2.12 5.63
CA HIS A 64 6.24 1.54 6.81
C HIS A 64 6.90 1.95 8.13
N HIS A 65 8.12 2.45 8.10
CA HIS A 65 8.79 3.02 9.26
C HIS A 65 8.49 4.51 9.47
N ARG A 66 7.72 5.12 8.55
CA ARG A 66 7.39 6.54 8.60
C ARG A 66 6.04 6.78 9.25
N LEU A 67 5.91 7.93 9.90
CA LEU A 67 4.70 8.30 10.64
C LEU A 67 3.75 9.19 9.82
N THR A 68 4.10 9.52 8.60
CA THR A 68 3.35 10.44 7.74
C THR A 68 3.07 9.83 6.38
N GLU A 69 1.91 10.13 5.81
CA GLU A 69 1.56 9.76 4.45
C GLU A 69 2.27 10.61 3.39
N LYS A 70 2.82 11.73 3.79
CA LYS A 70 3.48 12.64 2.84
C LYS A 70 4.80 12.03 2.35
N PRO A 71 5.04 12.05 1.04
CA PRO A 71 6.33 11.67 0.52
C PRO A 71 7.43 12.55 1.13
N TYR A 72 8.57 11.95 1.42
CA TYR A 72 9.74 12.68 1.86
C TYR A 72 10.61 13.06 0.65
N PRO A 73 11.44 14.10 0.76
CA PRO A 73 12.35 14.47 -0.33
C PRO A 73 13.21 13.28 -0.77
N GLY A 74 13.30 13.05 -2.09
CA GLY A 74 14.10 11.97 -2.65
C GLY A 74 13.44 10.59 -2.62
N TYR A 75 12.16 10.47 -2.26
CA TYR A 75 11.47 9.17 -2.35
C TYR A 75 11.43 8.65 -3.79
N ARG A 76 11.41 7.34 -3.91
CA ARG A 76 11.25 6.66 -5.21
C ARG A 76 10.06 5.73 -5.13
N LEU A 77 9.33 5.64 -6.24
CA LEU A 77 8.24 4.68 -6.41
C LEU A 77 8.76 3.42 -7.12
N PHE A 78 8.33 2.32 -6.60
CA PHE A 78 8.66 1.02 -7.19
C PHE A 78 7.38 0.22 -7.39
#